data_957b588df6b4aa84d950a1d0c403d43e
#
_entry.id   957b588df6b4aa84d950a1d0c403d43e
#
_cell.length_a   1.000
_cell.length_b   1.000
_cell.length_c   1.000
_cell.angle_alpha   90.00
_cell.angle_beta   90.00
_cell.angle_gamma   90.00
#
_symmetry.space_group_name_H-M   'P 1'
#
loop_
_entity.id
_entity.type
_entity.pdbx_description
1 polymer ?
#
loop_
_entity_poly.entity_id
_entity_poly.type
_entity_poly.pdbx_seq_one_letter_code
_entity_poly.pdbx_strand_id
1 'polypeptide(L)'
;MTLSDKEFFSTIKPMFGSFSQSQIDNFNVILGSQFRQNLISALIQPATKAVQCLSTKGAEFIALWEGIRLKAYKDTGDVWTIGIGTILYPNGVKVKEGDTCTKDQAYAWFKDYIVGVEDLIHKTIKVPLNQNQFDALVSLIYNIGSTQFVGGTVDDKLNAGNTSAAIETWKKYRFDNGKVVSGLINRRNAEVALFLS
;
A
#
# COMPACT_ATOMS: atom_id res chain seq x y z
N MET A 1 13.49 -26.72 24.96
CA MET A 1 12.27 -27.52 25.33
C MET A 1 11.67 -27.99 24.03
N THR A 2 11.60 -29.29 23.76
CA THR A 2 10.98 -29.83 22.54
C THR A 2 9.52 -30.06 22.81
N LEU A 3 8.65 -29.45 22.00
CA LEU A 3 7.21 -29.69 22.06
C LEU A 3 6.91 -31.15 21.76
N SER A 4 6.02 -31.76 22.54
CA SER A 4 5.50 -33.10 22.26
C SER A 4 4.62 -33.06 20.99
N ASP A 5 4.46 -34.20 20.33
CA ASP A 5 3.58 -34.33 19.16
C ASP A 5 2.15 -33.85 19.47
N LYS A 6 1.65 -34.17 20.66
CA LYS A 6 0.33 -33.75 21.13
C LYS A 6 0.18 -32.22 21.18
N GLU A 7 1.19 -31.51 21.67
CA GLU A 7 1.18 -30.05 21.74
C GLU A 7 1.31 -29.45 20.35
N PHE A 8 2.14 -30.01 19.47
CA PHE A 8 2.27 -29.59 18.08
C PHE A 8 0.93 -29.67 17.34
N PHE A 9 0.30 -30.85 17.31
CA PHE A 9 -0.93 -31.04 16.56
C PHE A 9 -2.13 -30.31 17.17
N SER A 10 -2.16 -30.12 18.51
CA SER A 10 -3.20 -29.29 19.14
C SER A 10 -3.11 -27.82 18.72
N THR A 11 -1.90 -27.33 18.51
CA THR A 11 -1.65 -25.92 18.10
C THR A 11 -2.05 -25.66 16.66
N ILE A 12 -1.80 -26.61 15.74
CA ILE A 12 -2.11 -26.41 14.31
C ILE A 12 -3.53 -26.87 13.93
N LYS A 13 -4.19 -27.65 14.75
CA LYS A 13 -5.58 -28.15 14.52
C LYS A 13 -6.58 -27.04 14.15
N PRO A 14 -6.60 -25.86 14.79
CA PRO A 14 -7.53 -24.79 14.41
C PRO A 14 -7.35 -24.29 12.95
N MET A 15 -6.16 -24.49 12.39
CA MET A 15 -5.81 -24.01 11.05
C MET A 15 -6.09 -25.05 9.96
N PHE A 16 -5.92 -26.32 10.28
CA PHE A 16 -5.94 -27.43 9.28
C PHE A 16 -6.97 -28.52 9.57
N GLY A 17 -7.73 -28.42 10.65
CA GLY A 17 -8.68 -29.46 11.06
C GLY A 17 -8.02 -30.60 11.84
N SER A 18 -8.68 -31.77 11.91
CA SER A 18 -8.20 -32.94 12.62
C SER A 18 -7.28 -33.79 11.75
N PHE A 19 -6.20 -34.31 12.34
CA PHE A 19 -5.25 -35.23 11.70
C PHE A 19 -5.52 -36.65 12.14
N SER A 20 -5.46 -37.59 11.21
CA SER A 20 -5.43 -39.03 11.50
C SER A 20 -4.06 -39.45 12.08
N GLN A 21 -4.01 -40.57 12.81
CA GLN A 21 -2.74 -41.06 13.35
C GLN A 21 -1.68 -41.29 12.25
N SER A 22 -2.07 -41.81 11.09
CA SER A 22 -1.16 -42.03 9.97
C SER A 22 -0.61 -40.72 9.38
N GLN A 23 -1.39 -39.64 9.39
CA GLN A 23 -0.91 -38.31 8.98
C GLN A 23 0.10 -37.76 10.00
N ILE A 24 -0.18 -37.93 11.28
CA ILE A 24 0.72 -37.56 12.37
C ILE A 24 2.07 -38.28 12.25
N ASP A 25 2.03 -39.61 12.00
CA ASP A 25 3.23 -40.44 11.86
C ASP A 25 4.07 -40.02 10.63
N ASN A 26 3.41 -39.73 9.50
CA ASN A 26 4.06 -39.23 8.30
C ASN A 26 4.69 -37.84 8.52
N PHE A 27 4.00 -36.94 9.24
CA PHE A 27 4.58 -35.65 9.61
C PHE A 27 5.81 -35.79 10.51
N ASN A 28 5.81 -36.78 11.41
CA ASN A 28 6.93 -37.05 12.30
C ASN A 28 8.15 -37.58 11.56
N VAL A 29 7.98 -38.34 10.50
CA VAL A 29 9.05 -38.85 9.63
C VAL A 29 9.63 -37.74 8.74
N ILE A 30 8.76 -36.88 8.20
CA ILE A 30 9.14 -35.85 7.21
C ILE A 30 9.76 -34.61 7.91
N LEU A 31 9.23 -34.24 9.06
CA LEU A 31 9.61 -33.01 9.75
C LEU A 31 10.40 -33.31 11.01
N GLY A 32 11.71 -33.15 10.96
CA GLY A 32 12.54 -33.19 12.16
C GLY A 32 12.09 -32.24 13.25
N SER A 33 12.42 -32.51 14.50
CA SER A 33 11.98 -31.73 15.69
C SER A 33 12.28 -30.23 15.57
N GLN A 34 13.37 -29.86 14.94
CA GLN A 34 13.77 -28.45 14.74
C GLN A 34 12.84 -27.73 13.75
N PHE A 35 12.43 -28.39 12.68
CA PHE A 35 11.51 -27.81 11.72
C PHE A 35 10.14 -27.55 12.35
N ARG A 36 9.64 -28.48 13.16
CA ARG A 36 8.39 -28.31 13.91
C ARG A 36 8.44 -27.12 14.86
N GLN A 37 9.57 -26.95 15.57
CA GLN A 37 9.77 -25.80 16.45
C GLN A 37 9.78 -24.47 15.69
N ASN A 38 10.45 -24.43 14.55
CA ASN A 38 10.50 -23.25 13.70
C ASN A 38 9.12 -22.93 13.12
N LEU A 39 8.36 -23.94 12.68
CA LEU A 39 7.01 -23.76 12.17
C LEU A 39 6.05 -23.23 13.24
N ILE A 40 6.09 -23.80 14.45
CA ILE A 40 5.27 -23.31 15.58
C ILE A 40 5.68 -21.89 15.97
N SER A 41 6.97 -21.61 16.06
CA SER A 41 7.44 -20.25 16.36
C SER A 41 6.96 -19.23 15.32
N ALA A 42 6.86 -19.63 14.05
CA ALA A 42 6.33 -18.81 13.00
C ALA A 42 4.79 -18.64 13.09
N LEU A 43 4.07 -19.69 13.53
CA LEU A 43 2.61 -19.69 13.65
C LEU A 43 2.09 -19.04 14.95
N ILE A 44 2.88 -19.14 16.05
CA ILE A 44 2.52 -18.54 17.36
C ILE A 44 3.05 -17.12 17.49
N GLN A 45 3.90 -16.65 16.57
CA GLN A 45 4.23 -15.22 16.56
C GLN A 45 2.90 -14.46 16.54
N PRO A 46 2.67 -13.52 17.49
CA PRO A 46 1.50 -12.68 17.40
C PRO A 46 1.53 -12.13 15.98
N ALA A 47 0.43 -12.29 15.25
CA ALA A 47 0.32 -11.85 13.88
C ALA A 47 0.92 -10.44 13.87
N THR A 48 2.10 -10.30 13.29
CA THR A 48 2.72 -8.99 13.12
C THR A 48 1.62 -8.19 12.48
N LYS A 49 1.10 -7.18 13.18
CA LYS A 49 -0.04 -6.38 12.71
C LYS A 49 0.23 -6.14 11.23
N ALA A 50 -0.61 -6.73 10.37
CA ALA A 50 -0.33 -6.73 8.95
C ALA A 50 -0.04 -5.28 8.57
N VAL A 51 1.15 -5.05 8.02
CA VAL A 51 1.56 -3.69 7.66
C VAL A 51 0.51 -3.19 6.70
N GLN A 52 -0.17 -2.11 7.05
CA GLN A 52 -1.25 -1.57 6.25
C GLN A 52 -0.69 -1.14 4.89
N CYS A 53 -1.32 -1.57 3.82
CA CYS A 53 -0.95 -1.21 2.45
C CYS A 53 -2.17 -0.72 1.68
N LEU A 54 -1.93 -0.10 0.52
CA LEU A 54 -2.98 0.41 -0.36
C LEU A 54 -3.95 -0.71 -0.73
N SER A 55 -5.23 -0.49 -0.46
CA SER A 55 -6.26 -1.44 -0.84
C SER A 55 -6.52 -1.43 -2.34
N THR A 56 -7.19 -2.49 -2.84
CA THR A 56 -7.64 -2.51 -4.24
C THR A 56 -8.55 -1.33 -4.56
N LYS A 57 -9.45 -0.95 -3.63
CA LYS A 57 -10.32 0.24 -3.78
C LYS A 57 -9.51 1.54 -3.81
N GLY A 58 -8.48 1.66 -2.98
CA GLY A 58 -7.57 2.81 -3.01
C GLY A 58 -6.81 2.91 -4.32
N ALA A 59 -6.33 1.79 -4.86
CA ALA A 59 -5.66 1.76 -6.17
C ALA A 59 -6.61 2.17 -7.31
N GLU A 60 -7.84 1.67 -7.30
CA GLU A 60 -8.88 2.07 -8.25
C GLU A 60 -9.23 3.56 -8.12
N PHE A 61 -9.33 4.07 -6.88
CA PHE A 61 -9.58 5.48 -6.62
C PHE A 61 -8.48 6.36 -7.22
N ILE A 62 -7.21 6.02 -7.04
CA ILE A 62 -6.10 6.77 -7.65
C ILE A 62 -6.14 6.68 -9.17
N ALA A 63 -6.39 5.49 -9.72
CA ALA A 63 -6.47 5.27 -11.16
C ALA A 63 -7.59 6.09 -11.84
N LEU A 64 -8.67 6.44 -11.14
CA LEU A 64 -9.71 7.34 -11.65
C LEU A 64 -9.20 8.77 -11.91
N TRP A 65 -8.23 9.23 -11.11
CA TRP A 65 -7.65 10.57 -11.26
C TRP A 65 -6.50 10.62 -12.27
N GLU A 66 -5.65 9.60 -12.28
CA GLU A 66 -4.49 9.54 -13.17
C GLU A 66 -4.86 9.07 -14.59
N GLY A 67 -5.92 8.27 -14.70
CA GLY A 67 -6.22 7.51 -15.90
C GLY A 67 -5.29 6.30 -16.06
N ILE A 68 -5.67 5.39 -16.95
CA ILE A 68 -4.83 4.24 -17.34
C ILE A 68 -4.58 4.33 -18.84
N ARG A 69 -3.32 4.53 -19.23
CA ARG A 69 -2.94 4.57 -20.65
C ARG A 69 -2.05 3.40 -20.99
N LEU A 70 -2.56 2.48 -21.81
CA LEU A 70 -1.86 1.25 -22.20
C LEU A 70 -0.84 1.43 -23.33
N LYS A 71 -0.75 2.64 -23.89
CA LYS A 71 0.29 3.06 -24.85
C LYS A 71 1.02 4.26 -24.29
N ALA A 72 2.33 4.28 -24.47
CA ALA A 72 3.16 5.41 -24.04
C ALA A 72 2.69 6.71 -24.68
N TYR A 73 2.68 7.77 -23.89
CA TYR A 73 2.32 9.13 -24.31
C TYR A 73 3.27 10.14 -23.65
N LYS A 74 3.38 11.30 -24.20
CA LYS A 74 4.07 12.40 -23.54
C LYS A 74 3.13 13.13 -22.60
N ASP A 75 3.56 13.27 -21.35
CA ASP A 75 2.81 14.05 -20.34
C ASP A 75 3.00 15.57 -20.57
N THR A 76 2.45 16.38 -19.69
CA THR A 76 2.56 17.85 -19.75
C THR A 76 3.98 18.38 -19.61
N GLY A 77 4.90 17.57 -19.08
CA GLY A 77 6.33 17.83 -18.95
C GLY A 77 7.18 17.29 -20.09
N ASP A 78 6.54 16.82 -21.19
CA ASP A 78 7.21 16.18 -22.34
C ASP A 78 7.96 14.88 -21.99
N VAL A 79 7.54 14.19 -20.90
CA VAL A 79 8.12 12.93 -20.45
C VAL A 79 7.28 11.76 -20.95
N TRP A 80 7.94 10.72 -21.52
CA TRP A 80 7.26 9.50 -21.91
C TRP A 80 6.72 8.76 -20.69
N THR A 81 5.42 8.56 -20.67
CA THR A 81 4.65 8.02 -19.55
C THR A 81 3.73 6.91 -20.05
N ILE A 82 3.49 5.87 -19.23
CA ILE A 82 2.60 4.74 -19.56
C ILE A 82 1.88 4.25 -18.31
N GLY A 83 0.82 3.48 -18.49
CA GLY A 83 0.08 2.85 -17.37
C GLY A 83 -0.63 3.89 -16.52
N ILE A 84 -0.34 3.90 -15.23
CA ILE A 84 -0.83 4.83 -14.22
C ILE A 84 0.35 5.73 -13.81
N GLY A 85 0.76 6.65 -14.69
CA GLY A 85 1.84 7.60 -14.39
C GLY A 85 3.26 7.02 -14.36
N THR A 86 3.50 5.82 -14.89
CA THR A 86 4.83 5.19 -14.92
C THR A 86 5.73 5.86 -15.94
N ILE A 87 6.87 6.37 -15.49
CA ILE A 87 7.93 6.97 -16.32
C ILE A 87 9.20 6.11 -16.35
N LEU A 88 9.35 5.26 -15.33
CA LEU A 88 10.45 4.30 -15.14
C LEU A 88 9.85 2.94 -14.82
N TYR A 89 10.26 1.91 -15.55
CA TYR A 89 9.90 0.53 -15.22
C TYR A 89 10.65 0.05 -13.95
N PRO A 90 10.20 -1.01 -13.28
CA PRO A 90 10.86 -1.55 -12.08
C PRO A 90 12.35 -1.90 -12.27
N ASN A 91 12.74 -2.21 -13.50
CA ASN A 91 14.14 -2.49 -13.85
C ASN A 91 15.01 -1.22 -14.11
N GLY A 92 14.47 -0.02 -13.85
CA GLY A 92 15.16 1.25 -14.04
C GLY A 92 15.20 1.77 -15.49
N VAL A 93 14.61 1.06 -16.45
CA VAL A 93 14.54 1.51 -17.85
C VAL A 93 13.45 2.56 -17.99
N LYS A 94 13.75 3.64 -18.72
CA LYS A 94 12.77 4.71 -19.02
C LYS A 94 11.75 4.25 -20.05
N VAL A 95 10.51 4.69 -19.86
CA VAL A 95 9.45 4.57 -20.87
C VAL A 95 9.86 5.37 -22.13
N LYS A 96 9.56 4.82 -23.29
CA LYS A 96 9.87 5.41 -24.59
C LYS A 96 8.69 5.36 -25.54
N GLU A 97 8.81 6.07 -26.64
CA GLU A 97 7.82 6.05 -27.71
C GLU A 97 7.56 4.63 -28.23
N GLY A 98 6.28 4.32 -28.47
CA GLY A 98 5.84 3.04 -28.98
C GLY A 98 5.65 1.94 -27.93
N ASP A 99 6.09 2.16 -26.69
CA ASP A 99 5.87 1.18 -25.62
C ASP A 99 4.37 0.93 -25.37
N THR A 100 4.04 -0.32 -25.06
CA THR A 100 2.68 -0.75 -24.72
C THR A 100 2.71 -1.62 -23.47
N CYS A 101 1.60 -1.64 -22.72
CA CYS A 101 1.44 -2.52 -21.57
C CYS A 101 0.02 -3.09 -21.49
N THR A 102 -0.14 -4.14 -20.71
CA THR A 102 -1.44 -4.62 -20.26
C THR A 102 -1.91 -3.83 -19.05
N LYS A 103 -3.20 -3.93 -18.73
CA LYS A 103 -3.76 -3.33 -17.50
C LYS A 103 -3.09 -3.89 -16.24
N ASP A 104 -2.83 -5.20 -16.21
CA ASP A 104 -2.18 -5.86 -15.08
C ASP A 104 -0.74 -5.38 -14.89
N GLN A 105 0.01 -5.17 -15.99
CA GLN A 105 1.34 -4.57 -15.93
C GLN A 105 1.29 -3.14 -15.38
N ALA A 106 0.34 -2.33 -15.83
CA ALA A 106 0.18 -0.97 -15.33
C ALA A 106 -0.07 -0.93 -13.81
N TYR A 107 -0.93 -1.83 -13.30
CA TYR A 107 -1.18 -1.95 -11.86
C TYR A 107 0.03 -2.53 -11.10
N ALA A 108 0.77 -3.47 -11.68
CA ALA A 108 1.98 -4.01 -11.04
C ALA A 108 3.02 -2.91 -10.85
N TRP A 109 3.33 -2.14 -11.89
CA TRP A 109 4.28 -1.01 -11.82
C TRP A 109 3.82 0.09 -10.87
N PHE A 110 2.53 0.39 -10.86
CA PHE A 110 1.95 1.33 -9.91
C PHE A 110 2.15 0.86 -8.46
N LYS A 111 1.93 -0.43 -8.16
CA LYS A 111 2.15 -1.00 -6.83
C LYS A 111 3.60 -0.89 -6.39
N ASP A 112 4.56 -1.17 -7.27
CA ASP A 112 5.99 -1.04 -6.95
C ASP A 112 6.35 0.41 -6.55
N TYR A 113 5.80 1.40 -7.26
CA TYR A 113 6.00 2.80 -6.93
C TYR A 113 5.39 3.17 -5.57
N ILE A 114 4.21 2.62 -5.27
CA ILE A 114 3.45 2.91 -4.05
C ILE A 114 4.15 2.44 -2.78
N VAL A 115 4.98 1.40 -2.83
CA VAL A 115 5.74 0.90 -1.65
C VAL A 115 6.48 2.03 -0.94
N GLY A 116 7.12 2.93 -1.68
CA GLY A 116 7.82 4.08 -1.10
C GLY A 116 6.88 5.09 -0.42
N VAL A 117 5.66 5.23 -0.92
CA VAL A 117 4.62 6.10 -0.33
C VAL A 117 4.06 5.46 0.96
N GLU A 118 3.81 4.16 0.94
CA GLU A 118 3.35 3.39 2.10
C GLU A 118 4.37 3.46 3.23
N ASP A 119 5.64 3.22 2.92
CA ASP A 119 6.76 3.34 3.88
C ASP A 119 6.83 4.75 4.48
N LEU A 120 6.60 5.79 3.68
CA LEU A 120 6.57 7.16 4.17
C LEU A 120 5.44 7.36 5.17
N ILE A 121 4.22 6.90 4.87
CA ILE A 121 3.09 7.00 5.81
C ILE A 121 3.41 6.28 7.12
N HIS A 122 3.95 5.06 7.06
CA HIS A 122 4.33 4.31 8.26
C HIS A 122 5.40 5.01 9.10
N LYS A 123 6.32 5.73 8.45
CA LYS A 123 7.37 6.50 9.15
C LYS A 123 6.86 7.79 9.76
N THR A 124 5.95 8.48 9.09
CA THR A 124 5.55 9.85 9.47
C THR A 124 4.25 9.90 10.29
N ILE A 125 3.27 9.06 10.01
CA ILE A 125 1.99 9.04 10.74
C ILE A 125 2.11 8.15 11.98
N LYS A 126 1.85 8.74 13.15
CA LYS A 126 1.97 8.06 14.46
C LYS A 126 0.62 7.70 15.07
N VAL A 127 -0.46 8.23 14.52
CA VAL A 127 -1.83 7.90 14.94
C VAL A 127 -2.36 6.69 14.15
N PRO A 128 -3.26 5.89 14.75
CA PRO A 128 -3.93 4.80 14.03
C PRO A 128 -4.72 5.35 12.84
N LEU A 129 -4.63 4.66 11.70
CA LEU A 129 -5.43 4.93 10.51
C LEU A 129 -6.35 3.75 10.23
N ASN A 130 -7.59 4.02 9.82
CA ASN A 130 -8.40 3.02 9.15
C ASN A 130 -7.96 2.88 7.67
N GLN A 131 -8.50 1.90 6.94
CA GLN A 131 -8.08 1.64 5.56
C GLN A 131 -8.39 2.81 4.61
N ASN A 132 -9.55 3.45 4.77
CA ASN A 132 -9.93 4.57 3.93
C ASN A 132 -9.04 5.80 4.17
N GLN A 133 -8.63 6.02 5.42
CA GLN A 133 -7.68 7.07 5.78
C GLN A 133 -6.30 6.82 5.16
N PHE A 134 -5.84 5.58 5.21
CA PHE A 134 -4.58 5.18 4.60
C PHE A 134 -4.61 5.39 3.09
N ASP A 135 -5.62 4.86 2.41
CA ASP A 135 -5.81 4.98 0.96
C ASP A 135 -5.89 6.44 0.49
N ALA A 136 -6.60 7.28 1.26
CA ALA A 136 -6.70 8.71 0.97
C ALA A 136 -5.35 9.43 1.10
N LEU A 137 -4.56 9.10 2.12
CA LEU A 137 -3.19 9.64 2.29
C LEU A 137 -2.27 9.18 1.17
N VAL A 138 -2.35 7.91 0.76
CA VAL A 138 -1.58 7.42 -0.40
C VAL A 138 -1.94 8.23 -1.64
N SER A 139 -3.24 8.49 -1.91
CA SER A 139 -3.66 9.31 -3.06
C SER A 139 -3.11 10.74 -2.99
N LEU A 140 -3.16 11.37 -1.82
CA LEU A 140 -2.61 12.70 -1.65
C LEU A 140 -1.11 12.72 -1.96
N ILE A 141 -0.35 11.85 -1.29
CA ILE A 141 1.12 11.82 -1.42
C ILE A 141 1.54 11.48 -2.84
N TYR A 142 0.83 10.54 -3.49
CA TYR A 142 1.05 10.20 -4.89
C TYR A 142 0.96 11.44 -5.80
N ASN A 143 -0.03 12.31 -5.57
CA ASN A 143 -0.25 13.48 -6.41
C ASN A 143 0.67 14.66 -6.08
N ILE A 144 0.90 14.97 -4.78
CA ILE A 144 1.69 16.14 -4.40
C ILE A 144 3.19 15.85 -4.26
N GLY A 145 3.55 14.58 -4.15
CA GLY A 145 4.92 14.13 -3.90
C GLY A 145 5.30 14.09 -2.41
N SER A 146 6.23 13.19 -2.10
CA SER A 146 6.69 12.93 -0.73
C SER A 146 7.28 14.17 -0.05
N THR A 147 8.04 14.98 -0.78
CA THR A 147 8.67 16.20 -0.23
C THR A 147 7.67 17.25 0.23
N GLN A 148 6.53 17.38 -0.47
CA GLN A 148 5.49 18.33 -0.09
C GLN A 148 4.64 17.81 1.09
N PHE A 149 4.55 16.51 1.26
CA PHE A 149 3.85 15.91 2.39
C PHE A 149 4.65 16.05 3.68
N VAL A 150 5.92 15.66 3.67
CA VAL A 150 6.84 15.81 4.81
C VAL A 150 7.27 17.26 4.95
N GLY A 151 6.89 17.88 6.03
CA GLY A 151 7.13 19.32 6.26
C GLY A 151 6.00 20.23 5.75
N GLY A 152 4.96 19.64 5.15
CA GLY A 152 3.78 20.36 4.70
C GLY A 152 2.70 20.52 5.75
N THR A 153 2.88 19.92 6.93
CA THR A 153 1.99 20.05 8.08
C THR A 153 0.70 19.24 8.08
N VAL A 154 0.41 18.41 7.06
CA VAL A 154 -0.73 17.48 7.12
C VAL A 154 -0.44 16.37 8.12
N ASP A 155 0.75 15.78 8.03
CA ASP A 155 1.25 14.75 8.93
C ASP A 155 1.36 15.24 10.38
N ASP A 156 1.92 16.43 10.61
CA ASP A 156 2.04 17.04 11.94
C ASP A 156 0.67 17.26 12.61
N LYS A 157 -0.31 17.74 11.84
CA LYS A 157 -1.66 18.00 12.34
C LYS A 157 -2.43 16.71 12.63
N LEU A 158 -2.27 15.68 11.78
CA LEU A 158 -2.84 14.37 12.04
C LEU A 158 -2.24 13.75 13.31
N ASN A 159 -0.92 13.84 13.47
CA ASN A 159 -0.23 13.34 14.66
C ASN A 159 -0.60 14.10 15.93
N ALA A 160 -0.94 15.37 15.84
CA ALA A 160 -1.49 16.17 16.93
C ALA A 160 -2.98 15.90 17.22
N GLY A 161 -3.63 14.98 16.49
CA GLY A 161 -5.06 14.69 16.61
C GLY A 161 -5.97 15.78 16.03
N ASN A 162 -5.42 16.77 15.32
CA ASN A 162 -6.19 17.87 14.75
C ASN A 162 -6.57 17.59 13.27
N THR A 163 -7.51 16.68 13.10
CA THR A 163 -8.02 16.26 11.78
C THR A 163 -8.58 17.43 10.97
N SER A 164 -9.30 18.36 11.61
CA SER A 164 -9.88 19.51 10.91
C SER A 164 -8.80 20.41 10.29
N ALA A 165 -7.76 20.73 11.05
CA ALA A 165 -6.66 21.54 10.54
C ALA A 165 -5.83 20.80 9.48
N ALA A 166 -5.70 19.48 9.59
CA ALA A 166 -5.07 18.65 8.55
C ALA A 166 -5.84 18.74 7.23
N ILE A 167 -7.17 18.60 7.26
CA ILE A 167 -8.05 18.72 6.09
C ILE A 167 -7.98 20.11 5.45
N GLU A 168 -7.97 21.16 6.24
CA GLU A 168 -7.80 22.53 5.71
C GLU A 168 -6.47 22.70 4.96
N THR A 169 -5.40 22.12 5.50
CA THR A 169 -4.10 22.13 4.84
C THR A 169 -4.10 21.28 3.58
N TRP A 170 -4.70 20.09 3.65
CA TRP A 170 -4.87 19.20 2.50
C TRP A 170 -5.55 19.90 1.31
N LYS A 171 -6.64 20.62 1.55
CA LYS A 171 -7.37 21.39 0.54
C LYS A 171 -6.57 22.54 -0.10
N LYS A 172 -5.44 22.94 0.48
CA LYS A 172 -4.55 23.94 -0.12
C LYS A 172 -3.75 23.42 -1.31
N TYR A 173 -3.55 22.10 -1.44
CA TYR A 173 -2.87 21.47 -2.58
C TYR A 173 -3.75 21.45 -3.85
N ARG A 174 -4.16 22.62 -4.31
CA ARG A 174 -5.06 22.85 -5.45
C ARG A 174 -4.50 23.78 -6.52
N PHE A 175 -3.21 24.08 -6.43
CA PHE A 175 -2.53 24.98 -7.36
C PHE A 175 -1.58 24.19 -8.28
N ASP A 176 -1.52 24.61 -9.53
CA ASP A 176 -0.48 24.24 -10.49
C ASP A 176 0.05 25.53 -11.13
N ASN A 177 1.36 25.71 -11.13
CA ASN A 177 2.04 26.93 -11.62
C ASN A 177 1.39 28.24 -11.09
N GLY A 178 1.03 28.25 -9.79
CA GLY A 178 0.43 29.40 -9.12
C GLY A 178 -1.05 29.66 -9.44
N LYS A 179 -1.67 28.83 -10.28
CA LYS A 179 -3.09 28.94 -10.66
C LYS A 179 -3.92 27.86 -9.98
N VAL A 180 -5.13 28.22 -9.54
CA VAL A 180 -6.09 27.26 -9.02
C VAL A 180 -6.61 26.36 -10.15
N VAL A 181 -6.56 25.05 -9.94
CA VAL A 181 -7.01 24.03 -10.89
C VAL A 181 -8.25 23.33 -10.36
N SER A 182 -9.37 23.40 -11.08
CA SER A 182 -10.64 22.79 -10.66
C SER A 182 -10.54 21.28 -10.47
N GLY A 183 -9.78 20.58 -11.32
CA GLY A 183 -9.53 19.16 -11.19
C GLY A 183 -8.83 18.82 -9.85
N LEU A 184 -7.87 19.63 -9.41
CA LEU A 184 -7.21 19.45 -8.10
C LEU A 184 -8.17 19.73 -6.93
N ILE A 185 -9.06 20.73 -7.05
CA ILE A 185 -10.11 20.95 -6.03
C ILE A 185 -11.00 19.73 -5.89
N ASN A 186 -11.47 19.17 -7.01
CA ASN A 186 -12.33 17.99 -7.01
C ASN A 186 -11.61 16.77 -6.41
N ARG A 187 -10.33 16.57 -6.78
CA ARG A 187 -9.51 15.50 -6.23
C ARG A 187 -9.35 15.63 -4.71
N ARG A 188 -8.98 16.81 -4.21
CA ARG A 188 -8.86 17.07 -2.75
C ARG A 188 -10.16 16.81 -2.00
N ASN A 189 -11.29 17.23 -2.57
CA ASN A 189 -12.60 16.98 -1.96
C ASN A 189 -12.92 15.48 -1.91
N ALA A 190 -12.65 14.74 -2.97
CA ALA A 190 -12.87 13.29 -3.01
C ALA A 190 -11.94 12.52 -2.05
N GLU A 191 -10.65 12.91 -1.97
CA GLU A 191 -9.69 12.35 -1.01
C GLU A 191 -10.12 12.60 0.44
N VAL A 192 -10.56 13.81 0.75
CA VAL A 192 -11.07 14.17 2.09
C VAL A 192 -12.35 13.39 2.40
N ALA A 193 -13.25 13.20 1.44
CA ALA A 193 -14.45 12.40 1.63
C ALA A 193 -14.11 10.93 1.94
N LEU A 194 -13.12 10.36 1.23
CA LEU A 194 -12.60 9.02 1.50
C LEU A 194 -11.96 8.94 2.90
N PHE A 195 -11.19 9.95 3.30
CA PHE A 195 -10.52 10.01 4.61
C PHE A 195 -11.52 10.07 5.78
N LEU A 196 -12.67 10.67 5.59
CA LEU A 196 -13.71 10.84 6.63
C LEU A 196 -14.74 9.69 6.68
N SER A 197 -14.65 8.70 5.75
CA SER A 197 -15.58 7.56 5.67
C SER A 197 -15.06 6.25 6.40
#